data_5514e3e5c3033a83a9d4f562cff11889
#
_entry.id   5514e3e5c3033a83a9d4f562cff11889
#
_cell.length_a   1.000
_cell.length_b   1.000
_cell.length_c   1.000
_cell.angle_alpha   90.00
_cell.angle_beta   90.00
_cell.angle_gamma   90.00
#
_symmetry.space_group_name_H-M   'P 1'
#
loop_
_entity.id
_entity.type
_entity.pdbx_description
1 polymer ?
#
loop_
_entity_poly.entity_id
_entity_poly.type
_entity_poly.pdbx_seq_one_letter_code
_entity_poly.pdbx_strand_id
1 'polypeptide(L)'
;MIEQRIVSMMAADATIAAAVGQRISPVVLRQDTALPSLVYRRLAADPEYTLAGRAGWRTVTLQIACWALEYADARALAEAVRELLDAYSETSDVGSIRFISVADGADEYVSELDAYGCICNLTIEYDDEAATL
;
A
#
# COMPACT_ATOMS: atom_id res chain seq x y z
N MET A 1 -2.55 -12.73 -3.93
CA MET A 1 -1.91 -11.54 -4.57
C MET A 1 -1.14 -10.74 -3.53
N ILE A 2 -0.07 -10.14 -3.94
CA ILE A 2 0.75 -9.31 -3.04
C ILE A 2 -0.04 -8.11 -2.49
N GLU A 3 -0.92 -7.53 -3.29
CA GLU A 3 -1.78 -6.43 -2.84
C GLU A 3 -2.63 -6.83 -1.64
N GLN A 4 -3.20 -8.03 -1.66
CA GLN A 4 -4.01 -8.52 -0.55
C GLN A 4 -3.19 -8.71 0.71
N ARG A 5 -1.93 -9.13 0.57
CA ARG A 5 -1.03 -9.25 1.71
C ARG A 5 -0.74 -7.90 2.36
N ILE A 6 -0.48 -6.88 1.54
CA ILE A 6 -0.27 -5.52 2.03
C ILE A 6 -1.53 -4.98 2.70
N VAL A 7 -2.70 -5.21 2.11
CA VAL A 7 -3.99 -4.80 2.70
C VAL A 7 -4.19 -5.49 4.06
N SER A 8 -3.88 -6.77 4.16
CA SER A 8 -3.99 -7.52 5.43
C SER A 8 -3.07 -6.95 6.50
N MET A 9 -1.85 -6.57 6.14
CA MET A 9 -0.92 -5.94 7.07
C MET A 9 -1.45 -4.60 7.59
N MET A 10 -1.99 -3.77 6.70
CA MET A 10 -2.57 -2.48 7.08
C MET A 10 -3.81 -2.66 7.95
N ALA A 11 -4.67 -3.61 7.61
CA ALA A 11 -5.88 -3.88 8.39
C ALA A 11 -5.58 -4.45 9.78
N ALA A 12 -4.46 -5.11 9.94
CA ALA A 12 -4.03 -5.67 11.22
C ALA A 12 -3.29 -4.67 12.11
N ASP A 13 -2.81 -3.56 11.56
CA ASP A 13 -2.10 -2.53 12.32
C ASP A 13 -3.09 -1.74 13.17
N ALA A 14 -2.82 -1.63 14.47
CA ALA A 14 -3.76 -1.00 15.40
C ALA A 14 -4.03 0.48 15.08
N THR A 15 -3.01 1.23 14.68
CA THR A 15 -3.13 2.66 14.37
C THR A 15 -3.96 2.87 13.10
N ILE A 16 -3.67 2.10 12.06
CA ILE A 16 -4.38 2.20 10.79
C ILE A 16 -5.83 1.70 10.96
N ALA A 17 -6.02 0.57 11.63
CA ALA A 17 -7.36 0.02 11.87
C ALA A 17 -8.23 0.97 12.69
N ALA A 18 -7.65 1.67 13.65
CA ALA A 18 -8.40 2.65 14.45
C ALA A 18 -8.89 3.83 13.58
N ALA A 19 -8.13 4.21 12.55
CA ALA A 19 -8.48 5.32 11.68
C ALA A 19 -9.48 4.91 10.60
N VAL A 20 -9.22 3.79 9.90
CA VAL A 20 -10.00 3.45 8.69
C VAL A 20 -10.90 2.23 8.86
N GLY A 21 -10.70 1.42 9.91
CA GLY A 21 -11.43 0.17 10.04
C GLY A 21 -11.20 -0.73 8.84
N GLN A 22 -12.27 -1.06 8.13
CA GLN A 22 -12.21 -1.87 6.92
C GLN A 22 -12.34 -1.04 5.64
N ARG A 23 -12.24 0.27 5.73
CA ARG A 23 -12.37 1.17 4.57
C ARG A 23 -11.07 1.24 3.78
N ILE A 24 -10.68 0.11 3.21
CA ILE A 24 -9.52 -0.04 2.34
C ILE A 24 -10.05 -0.63 1.04
N SER A 25 -9.97 0.13 -0.04
CA SER A 25 -10.58 -0.26 -1.30
C SER A 25 -9.59 -0.16 -2.47
N PRO A 26 -9.80 -0.98 -3.52
CA PRO A 26 -8.92 -0.93 -4.69
C PRO A 26 -9.31 0.17 -5.65
N VAL A 27 -8.32 0.81 -6.21
CA VAL A 27 -8.33 1.71 -7.38
C VAL A 27 -9.10 3.01 -7.19
N VAL A 28 -10.35 2.97 -6.71
CA VAL A 28 -11.16 4.19 -6.59
C VAL A 28 -11.71 4.37 -5.19
N LEU A 29 -11.78 5.63 -4.77
CA LEU A 29 -12.51 6.02 -3.57
C LEU A 29 -13.98 6.15 -3.96
N ARG A 30 -14.83 5.30 -3.42
CA ARG A 30 -16.27 5.35 -3.71
C ARG A 30 -16.88 6.60 -3.09
N GLN A 31 -17.81 7.20 -3.80
CA GLN A 31 -18.40 8.50 -3.46
C GLN A 31 -19.02 8.54 -2.06
N ASP A 32 -19.64 7.45 -1.64
CA ASP A 32 -20.32 7.39 -0.34
C ASP A 32 -19.45 6.79 0.77
N THR A 33 -18.15 6.62 0.53
CA THR A 33 -17.23 6.04 1.52
C THR A 33 -16.98 7.05 2.64
N ALA A 34 -17.14 6.60 3.89
CA ALA A 34 -16.76 7.40 5.04
C ALA A 34 -15.24 7.63 5.07
N LEU A 35 -14.84 8.78 5.59
CA LEU A 35 -13.42 9.12 5.74
C LEU A 35 -13.06 9.13 7.23
N PRO A 36 -11.80 8.80 7.61
CA PRO A 36 -10.66 8.45 6.72
C PRO A 36 -10.81 7.11 6.03
N SER A 37 -10.16 6.96 4.89
CA SER A 37 -10.11 5.70 4.16
C SER A 37 -8.81 5.58 3.38
N LEU A 38 -8.47 4.34 2.97
CA LEU A 38 -7.30 4.05 2.16
C LEU A 38 -7.76 3.52 0.80
N VAL A 39 -7.04 3.91 -0.25
CA VAL A 39 -7.23 3.38 -1.59
C VAL A 39 -5.88 2.88 -2.08
N TYR A 40 -5.82 1.63 -2.53
CA TYR A 40 -4.58 1.04 -3.05
C TYR A 40 -4.73 0.76 -4.54
N ARG A 41 -3.61 0.85 -5.26
CA ARG A 41 -3.63 0.68 -6.70
C ARG A 41 -2.26 0.23 -7.18
N ARG A 42 -2.24 -0.75 -8.08
CA ARG A 42 -1.01 -1.19 -8.73
C ARG A 42 -0.66 -0.19 -9.83
N LEU A 43 0.59 0.28 -9.84
CA LEU A 43 1.11 1.15 -10.89
C LEU A 43 1.90 0.36 -11.92
N ALA A 44 2.73 -0.59 -11.47
CA ALA A 44 3.57 -1.41 -12.34
C ALA A 44 3.96 -2.69 -11.62
N ALA A 45 4.29 -3.72 -12.39
CA ALA A 45 4.82 -4.97 -11.87
C ALA A 45 5.76 -5.58 -12.91
N ASP A 46 7.01 -5.78 -12.51
CA ASP A 46 8.05 -6.27 -13.40
C ASP A 46 8.71 -7.52 -12.83
N PRO A 47 8.80 -8.62 -13.59
CA PRO A 47 9.57 -9.78 -13.17
C PRO A 47 11.08 -9.50 -13.35
N GLU A 48 11.89 -10.10 -12.49
CA GLU A 48 13.33 -10.07 -12.66
C GLU A 48 13.77 -11.24 -13.54
N TYR A 49 14.83 -11.04 -14.32
CA TYR A 49 15.37 -12.05 -15.22
C TYR A 49 16.83 -12.32 -14.95
N THR A 50 17.24 -13.55 -15.23
CA THR A 50 18.64 -13.98 -15.21
C THR A 50 19.01 -14.54 -16.59
N LEU A 51 20.29 -14.90 -16.78
CA LEU A 51 20.73 -15.54 -18.04
C LEU A 51 20.04 -16.87 -18.29
N ALA A 52 19.59 -17.55 -17.24
CA ALA A 52 18.86 -18.82 -17.34
C ALA A 52 17.36 -18.65 -17.49
N GLY A 53 16.84 -17.41 -17.48
CA GLY A 53 15.41 -17.12 -17.58
C GLY A 53 14.95 -16.21 -16.46
N ARG A 54 13.64 -16.28 -16.12
CA ARG A 54 13.06 -15.45 -15.08
C ARG A 54 13.55 -15.90 -13.69
N ALA A 55 14.04 -14.94 -12.90
CA ALA A 55 14.31 -15.17 -11.48
C ALA A 55 13.00 -15.37 -10.72
N GLY A 56 13.04 -15.93 -9.52
CA GLY A 56 11.84 -16.09 -8.68
C GLY A 56 11.34 -14.78 -8.09
N TRP A 57 12.12 -13.70 -8.14
CA TRP A 57 11.76 -12.41 -7.56
C TRP A 57 11.01 -11.54 -8.55
N ARG A 58 10.09 -10.75 -8.01
CA ARG A 58 9.33 -9.76 -8.77
C ARG A 58 9.36 -8.43 -8.04
N THR A 59 9.19 -7.35 -8.79
CA THR A 59 9.06 -6.00 -8.24
C THR A 59 7.69 -5.45 -8.64
N VAL A 60 6.94 -4.97 -7.65
CA VAL A 60 5.66 -4.29 -7.89
C VAL A 60 5.70 -2.93 -7.25
N THR A 61 5.09 -1.95 -7.92
CA THR A 61 4.89 -0.62 -7.37
C THR A 61 3.41 -0.44 -7.07
N LEU A 62 3.09 -0.17 -5.81
CA LEU A 62 1.74 0.11 -5.35
C LEU A 62 1.64 1.56 -4.89
N GLN A 63 0.51 2.17 -5.17
CA GLN A 63 0.19 3.49 -4.65
C GLN A 63 -0.85 3.33 -3.55
N ILE A 64 -0.59 3.92 -2.39
CA ILE A 64 -1.53 3.98 -1.28
C ILE A 64 -1.94 5.43 -1.11
N ALA A 65 -3.22 5.72 -1.31
CA ALA A 65 -3.76 7.05 -1.10
C ALA A 65 -4.52 7.08 0.22
N CYS A 66 -4.13 8.00 1.08
CA CYS A 66 -4.70 8.17 2.42
C CYS A 66 -5.62 9.38 2.39
N TRP A 67 -6.95 9.14 2.46
CA TRP A 67 -7.96 10.17 2.33
C TRP A 67 -8.57 10.52 3.68
N ALA A 68 -8.71 11.82 3.96
CA ALA A 68 -9.34 12.33 5.17
C ALA A 68 -9.95 13.70 4.93
N LEU A 69 -10.87 14.11 5.80
CA LEU A 69 -11.51 15.43 5.70
C LEU A 69 -10.56 16.56 6.11
N GLU A 70 -9.58 16.26 6.96
CA GLU A 70 -8.57 17.22 7.39
C GLU A 70 -7.20 16.79 6.89
N TYR A 71 -6.40 17.75 6.42
CA TYR A 71 -5.06 17.46 5.90
C TYR A 71 -4.18 16.77 6.95
N ALA A 72 -4.22 17.23 8.19
CA ALA A 72 -3.41 16.66 9.27
C ALA A 72 -3.74 15.18 9.50
N ASP A 73 -5.00 14.80 9.36
CA ASP A 73 -5.42 13.41 9.53
C ASP A 73 -4.93 12.54 8.35
N ALA A 74 -4.97 13.07 7.14
CA ALA A 74 -4.44 12.37 5.98
C ALA A 74 -2.93 12.17 6.10
N ARG A 75 -2.19 13.19 6.57
CA ARG A 75 -0.75 13.07 6.79
C ARG A 75 -0.42 12.07 7.91
N ALA A 76 -1.17 12.08 8.99
CA ALA A 76 -0.96 11.13 10.09
C ALA A 76 -1.19 9.68 9.61
N LEU A 77 -2.20 9.46 8.79
CA LEU A 77 -2.48 8.15 8.22
C LEU A 77 -1.34 7.71 7.29
N ALA A 78 -0.84 8.61 6.45
CA ALA A 78 0.29 8.32 5.56
C ALA A 78 1.54 7.96 6.35
N GLU A 79 1.81 8.67 7.46
CA GLU A 79 2.96 8.34 8.32
C GLU A 79 2.79 6.98 8.99
N ALA A 80 1.57 6.61 9.38
CA ALA A 80 1.30 5.28 9.94
C ALA A 80 1.57 4.17 8.92
N VAL A 81 1.19 4.39 7.65
CA VAL A 81 1.47 3.46 6.56
C VAL A 81 2.98 3.33 6.36
N ARG A 82 3.70 4.45 6.35
CA ARG A 82 5.16 4.46 6.21
C ARG A 82 5.83 3.68 7.35
N GLU A 83 5.44 3.94 8.59
CA GLU A 83 6.06 3.26 9.74
C GLU A 83 5.83 1.75 9.71
N LEU A 84 4.66 1.32 9.23
CA LEU A 84 4.36 -0.10 9.11
C LEU A 84 5.19 -0.77 8.01
N LEU A 85 5.34 -0.14 6.85
CA LEU A 85 5.78 -0.81 5.63
C LEU A 85 7.20 -0.45 5.20
N ASP A 86 7.73 0.72 5.57
CA ASP A 86 9.06 1.12 5.11
C ASP A 86 10.15 0.23 5.69
N ALA A 87 11.03 -0.24 4.83
CA ALA A 87 12.12 -1.16 5.16
C ALA A 87 11.64 -2.53 5.67
N TYR A 88 10.37 -2.87 5.46
CA TYR A 88 9.84 -4.17 5.87
C TYR A 88 10.44 -5.29 5.02
N SER A 89 10.77 -6.39 5.68
CA SER A 89 11.16 -7.62 5.01
C SER A 89 10.66 -8.81 5.81
N GLU A 90 10.39 -9.91 5.13
CA GLU A 90 9.89 -11.12 5.76
C GLU A 90 10.38 -12.34 5.00
N THR A 91 10.90 -13.34 5.70
CA THR A 91 11.29 -14.63 5.13
C THR A 91 10.33 -15.69 5.64
N SER A 92 9.77 -16.47 4.73
CA SER A 92 8.79 -17.50 5.05
C SER A 92 9.00 -18.70 4.13
N ASP A 93 8.62 -19.88 4.60
CA ASP A 93 8.68 -21.12 3.80
C ASP A 93 7.69 -21.09 2.63
N VAL A 94 6.64 -20.29 2.72
CA VAL A 94 5.60 -20.19 1.68
C VAL A 94 5.73 -18.94 0.82
N GLY A 95 6.74 -18.11 1.06
CA GLY A 95 7.00 -16.91 0.28
C GLY A 95 7.70 -15.87 1.10
N SER A 96 8.37 -14.95 0.44
CA SER A 96 9.17 -13.92 1.09
C SER A 96 8.97 -12.56 0.46
N ILE A 97 8.98 -11.54 1.30
CA ILE A 97 9.12 -10.15 0.87
C ILE A 97 10.56 -9.76 1.16
N ARG A 98 11.33 -9.46 0.11
CA ARG A 98 12.73 -9.11 0.25
C ARG A 98 12.87 -7.73 0.88
N PHE A 99 12.08 -6.79 0.42
CA PHE A 99 12.18 -5.41 0.87
C PHE A 99 10.99 -4.59 0.37
N ILE A 100 10.53 -3.66 1.21
CA ILE A 100 9.54 -2.65 0.82
C ILE A 100 10.18 -1.29 1.04
N SER A 101 10.18 -0.43 0.04
CA SER A 101 10.55 0.96 0.20
C SER A 101 9.31 1.83 0.04
N VAL A 102 9.19 2.87 0.86
CA VAL A 102 8.05 3.79 0.83
C VAL A 102 8.58 5.18 0.50
N ALA A 103 8.04 5.78 -0.56
CA ALA A 103 8.35 7.15 -0.95
C ALA A 103 7.07 7.97 -0.90
N ASP A 104 7.18 9.23 -0.47
CA ASP A 104 6.04 10.14 -0.49
C ASP A 104 5.72 10.52 -1.93
N GLY A 105 4.43 10.49 -2.25
CA GLY A 105 3.92 11.04 -3.49
C GLY A 105 3.36 12.46 -3.27
N ALA A 106 2.62 12.94 -4.25
CA ALA A 106 2.00 14.27 -4.17
C ALA A 106 0.79 14.25 -3.24
N ASP A 107 0.61 15.34 -2.49
CA ASP A 107 -0.63 15.55 -1.75
C ASP A 107 -1.69 16.11 -2.70
N GLU A 108 -2.94 15.74 -2.49
CA GLU A 108 -4.05 16.13 -3.35
C GLU A 108 -5.23 16.67 -2.53
N TYR A 109 -6.04 17.48 -3.19
CA TYR A 109 -7.32 17.90 -2.64
C TYR A 109 -8.40 17.73 -3.72
N VAL A 110 -9.50 17.07 -3.36
CA VAL A 110 -10.62 16.84 -4.26
C VAL A 110 -11.82 17.65 -3.75
N SER A 111 -12.19 18.69 -4.49
CA SER A 111 -13.22 19.64 -4.07
C SER A 111 -14.61 19.02 -3.98
N GLU A 112 -14.94 18.08 -4.86
CA GLU A 112 -16.24 17.38 -4.85
C GLU A 112 -16.46 16.60 -3.57
N LEU A 113 -15.38 16.13 -2.94
CA LEU A 113 -15.44 15.35 -1.69
C LEU A 113 -15.04 16.17 -0.48
N ASP A 114 -14.51 17.38 -0.70
CA ASP A 114 -13.90 18.20 0.35
C ASP A 114 -12.90 17.38 1.17
N ALA A 115 -12.02 16.65 0.47
CA ALA A 115 -11.11 15.68 1.08
C ALA A 115 -9.68 15.90 0.64
N TYR A 116 -8.75 15.64 1.55
CA TYR A 116 -7.33 15.65 1.30
C TYR A 116 -6.81 14.23 1.13
N GLY A 117 -5.93 14.04 0.13
CA GLY A 117 -5.28 12.76 -0.11
C GLY A 117 -3.78 12.89 0.00
N CYS A 118 -3.17 12.06 0.83
CA CYS A 118 -1.72 11.96 0.93
C CYS A 118 -1.29 10.63 0.34
N ILE A 119 -0.36 10.68 -0.63
CA ILE A 119 0.02 9.53 -1.44
C ILE A 119 1.33 8.94 -0.93
N CYS A 120 1.37 7.61 -0.78
CA CYS A 120 2.60 6.86 -0.55
C CYS A 120 2.79 5.91 -1.73
N ASN A 121 4.00 5.87 -2.26
CA ASN A 121 4.37 4.93 -3.32
C ASN A 121 5.27 3.84 -2.73
N LEU A 122 4.81 2.60 -2.82
CA LEU A 122 5.53 1.44 -2.31
C LEU A 122 6.18 0.70 -3.47
N THR A 123 7.48 0.40 -3.32
CA THR A 123 8.16 -0.53 -4.21
C THR A 123 8.46 -1.79 -3.42
N ILE A 124 7.90 -2.92 -3.87
CA ILE A 124 7.96 -4.18 -3.16
C ILE A 124 8.71 -5.20 -4.00
N GLU A 125 9.79 -5.75 -3.43
CA GLU A 125 10.48 -6.90 -4.01
C GLU A 125 10.02 -8.15 -3.25
N TYR A 126 9.45 -9.12 -3.97
CA TYR A 126 8.91 -10.33 -3.37
C TYR A 126 9.13 -11.53 -4.29
N ASP A 127 9.03 -12.74 -3.78
CA ASP A 127 9.05 -13.93 -4.61
C ASP A 127 7.63 -14.31 -5.05
N ASP A 128 7.54 -15.14 -6.10
CA ASP A 128 6.25 -15.52 -6.67
C ASP A 128 5.38 -16.30 -5.68
N GLU A 129 5.97 -17.00 -4.72
CA GLU A 129 5.23 -17.75 -3.72
C GLU A 129 4.52 -16.83 -2.73
N ALA A 130 5.12 -15.68 -2.39
CA ALA A 130 4.50 -14.69 -1.51
C ALA A 130 3.22 -14.13 -2.13
N ALA A 131 3.12 -14.07 -3.44
CA ALA A 131 1.95 -13.56 -4.15
C ALA A 131 0.74 -14.50 -4.07
N THR A 132 0.95 -15.76 -3.74
CA THR A 132 -0.13 -16.76 -3.66
C THR A 132 -0.74 -16.88 -2.26
N LEU A 133 -0.16 -16.21 -1.28
CA LEU A 133 -0.70 -16.21 0.08
C LEU A 133 -1.89 -15.26 0.20
#